data_b565acbda9ecb7e47cf1e756a89f1798
#
_entry.id   b565acbda9ecb7e47cf1e756a89f1798
#
_cell.length_a   1.000
_cell.length_b   1.000
_cell.length_c   1.000
_cell.angle_alpha   90.00
_cell.angle_beta   90.00
_cell.angle_gamma   90.00
#
_symmetry.space_group_name_H-M   'P 1'
#
loop_
_entity.id
_entity.type
_entity.pdbx_description
1 polymer ?
#
loop_
_entity_poly.entity_id
_entity_poly.type
_entity_poly.pdbx_seq_one_letter_code
_entity_poly.pdbx_strand_id
1 'polypeptide(L)'
;MANAKKKQLTVELMWQLQRLGAPSISPDGAQAVCAVAQPSVKDNNIQSAIWLLSTLGGQARQLTQCGDKDGRPQFSPNGDWIAFVAKREQNGKKDQAPQIYLIPPDGGEARRAGEVPTGVDDFKWFPDGKHIAFVTWVWPQLKGVKAQAEKLKAVTAVKDTAFATEDAIYRHWDHNLPMNRVPHLCVMDVTDGRVQDLLEGTDYELQRRETG
;
A
#
# COMPACT_ATOMS: atom_id res chain seq x y z
N MET A 1 -13.14 20.14 38.33
CA MET A 1 -12.26 19.60 37.29
C MET A 1 -11.27 18.67 37.97
N ALA A 2 -11.35 17.37 37.71
CA ALA A 2 -10.44 16.39 38.32
C ALA A 2 -9.02 16.60 37.79
N ASN A 3 -8.08 16.82 38.71
CA ASN A 3 -6.67 16.98 38.43
C ASN A 3 -6.11 15.65 37.88
N ALA A 4 -6.14 15.47 36.56
CA ALA A 4 -5.57 14.29 35.92
C ALA A 4 -4.06 14.26 36.23
N LYS A 5 -3.61 13.31 37.05
CA LYS A 5 -2.19 13.06 37.30
C LYS A 5 -1.49 12.93 35.97
N LYS A 6 -0.58 13.85 35.64
CA LYS A 6 0.30 13.73 34.46
C LYS A 6 1.07 12.41 34.56
N LYS A 7 0.78 11.49 33.64
CA LYS A 7 1.57 10.26 33.53
C LYS A 7 2.90 10.59 32.84
N GLN A 8 3.99 10.10 33.41
CA GLN A 8 5.28 10.17 32.75
C GLN A 8 5.28 9.29 31.50
N LEU A 9 5.82 9.79 30.38
CA LEU A 9 5.98 9.00 29.16
C LEU A 9 7.06 7.94 29.40
N THR A 10 6.69 6.67 29.30
CA THR A 10 7.62 5.52 29.37
C THR A 10 7.72 4.85 28.02
N VAL A 11 8.73 4.00 27.82
CA VAL A 11 8.90 3.22 26.58
C VAL A 11 7.68 2.32 26.35
N GLU A 12 7.15 1.69 27.40
CA GLU A 12 5.96 0.83 27.33
C GLU A 12 4.72 1.63 26.91
N LEU A 13 4.58 2.84 27.43
CA LEU A 13 3.47 3.72 27.05
C LEU A 13 3.56 4.15 25.57
N MET A 14 4.78 4.45 25.09
CA MET A 14 5.02 4.76 23.67
C MET A 14 4.59 3.62 22.73
N TRP A 15 4.88 2.37 23.11
CA TRP A 15 4.46 1.20 22.32
C TRP A 15 2.96 0.92 22.37
N GLN A 16 2.25 1.47 23.34
CA GLN A 16 0.78 1.36 23.41
C GLN A 16 0.06 2.41 22.57
N LEU A 17 0.76 3.45 22.10
CA LEU A 17 0.14 4.51 21.30
C LEU A 17 -0.16 4.00 19.89
N GLN A 18 -1.40 4.18 19.47
CA GLN A 18 -1.80 3.98 18.09
C GLN A 18 -1.16 5.04 17.19
N ARG A 19 -0.80 4.66 15.98
CA ARG A 19 -0.21 5.55 14.98
C ARG A 19 -1.18 5.72 13.84
N LEU A 20 -1.52 6.98 13.55
CA LEU A 20 -2.42 7.33 12.46
C LEU A 20 -1.62 7.58 11.19
N GLY A 21 -2.08 6.97 10.09
CA GLY A 21 -1.62 7.30 8.74
C GLY A 21 -2.26 8.58 8.20
N ALA A 22 -1.84 9.01 7.01
CA ALA A 22 -2.44 10.16 6.35
C ALA A 22 -3.94 9.93 6.10
N PRO A 23 -4.81 10.90 6.44
CA PRO A 23 -6.23 10.79 6.20
C PRO A 23 -6.57 11.13 4.73
N SER A 24 -7.66 10.53 4.24
CA SER A 24 -8.34 10.94 3.01
C SER A 24 -9.78 11.30 3.35
N ILE A 25 -10.27 12.42 2.79
CA ILE A 25 -11.61 12.93 3.04
C ILE A 25 -12.52 12.51 1.89
N SER A 26 -13.78 12.15 2.20
CA SER A 26 -14.80 11.84 1.21
C SER A 26 -15.12 13.08 0.36
N PRO A 27 -15.57 12.91 -0.90
CA PRO A 27 -15.86 14.04 -1.79
C PRO A 27 -16.88 15.03 -1.25
N ASP A 28 -17.84 14.57 -0.45
CA ASP A 28 -18.86 15.38 0.23
C ASP A 28 -18.35 16.05 1.51
N GLY A 29 -17.12 15.74 1.95
CA GLY A 29 -16.53 16.25 3.16
C GLY A 29 -17.10 15.68 4.48
N ALA A 30 -18.05 14.74 4.42
CA ALA A 30 -18.74 14.22 5.59
C ALA A 30 -17.96 13.13 6.35
N GLN A 31 -17.02 12.46 5.66
CA GLN A 31 -16.25 11.35 6.21
C GLN A 31 -14.76 11.52 5.96
N ALA A 32 -13.96 10.90 6.80
CA ALA A 32 -12.54 10.75 6.64
C ALA A 32 -12.15 9.28 6.83
N VAL A 33 -11.17 8.80 6.08
CA VAL A 33 -10.61 7.46 6.23
C VAL A 33 -9.12 7.55 6.54
N CYS A 34 -8.63 6.74 7.46
CA CYS A 34 -7.20 6.64 7.76
C CYS A 34 -6.81 5.21 8.12
N ALA A 35 -5.53 4.89 7.97
CA ALA A 35 -4.96 3.69 8.54
C ALA A 35 -4.61 3.94 10.01
N VAL A 36 -4.95 3.00 10.89
CA VAL A 36 -4.57 3.03 12.30
C VAL A 36 -3.69 1.83 12.58
N ALA A 37 -2.43 2.10 12.90
CA ALA A 37 -1.46 1.07 13.25
C ALA A 37 -1.40 0.87 14.76
N GLN A 38 -1.52 -0.40 15.20
CA GLN A 38 -1.44 -0.82 16.58
C GLN A 38 -0.18 -1.66 16.79
N PRO A 39 0.83 -1.15 17.47
CA PRO A 39 2.00 -1.93 17.85
C PRO A 39 1.65 -2.97 18.92
N SER A 40 2.25 -4.16 18.81
CA SER A 40 2.21 -5.21 19.82
C SER A 40 3.64 -5.61 20.18
N VAL A 41 4.07 -5.28 21.38
CA VAL A 41 5.40 -5.70 21.90
C VAL A 41 5.42 -7.21 22.11
N LYS A 42 4.32 -7.78 22.58
CA LYS A 42 4.19 -9.22 22.84
C LYS A 42 4.41 -10.06 21.59
N ASP A 43 3.84 -9.61 20.46
CA ASP A 43 3.87 -10.34 19.20
C ASP A 43 5.00 -9.85 18.28
N ASN A 44 5.78 -8.85 18.74
CA ASN A 44 6.81 -8.17 17.95
C ASN A 44 6.31 -7.79 16.54
N ASN A 45 5.12 -7.25 16.48
CA ASN A 45 4.43 -6.92 15.23
C ASN A 45 3.68 -5.60 15.33
N ILE A 46 3.41 -5.00 14.18
CA ILE A 46 2.53 -3.84 14.03
C ILE A 46 1.42 -4.25 13.08
N GLN A 47 0.20 -4.33 13.58
CA GLN A 47 -1.00 -4.53 12.76
C GLN A 47 -1.58 -3.18 12.40
N SER A 48 -2.13 -3.04 11.20
CA SER A 48 -2.86 -1.84 10.82
C SER A 48 -4.17 -2.19 10.12
N ALA A 49 -5.17 -1.37 10.40
CA ALA A 49 -6.50 -1.50 9.83
C ALA A 49 -6.99 -0.14 9.31
N ILE A 50 -7.95 -0.17 8.39
CA ILE A 50 -8.58 1.03 7.87
C ILE A 50 -9.76 1.41 8.75
N TRP A 51 -9.82 2.67 9.15
CA TRP A 51 -10.86 3.24 9.98
C TRP A 51 -11.57 4.37 9.26
N LEU A 52 -12.88 4.43 9.41
CA LEU A 52 -13.75 5.48 8.91
C LEU A 52 -14.23 6.34 10.08
N LEU A 53 -14.18 7.65 9.89
CA LEU A 53 -14.57 8.65 10.87
C LEU A 53 -15.57 9.63 10.24
N SER A 54 -16.52 10.12 11.04
CA SER A 54 -17.32 11.28 10.64
C SER A 54 -16.53 12.58 10.92
N THR A 55 -16.53 13.51 9.99
CA THR A 55 -15.92 14.84 10.18
C THR A 55 -16.71 15.71 11.16
N LEU A 56 -17.97 15.36 11.42
CA LEU A 56 -18.84 16.02 12.39
C LEU A 56 -18.69 15.47 13.82
N GLY A 57 -17.78 14.49 14.01
CA GLY A 57 -17.57 13.82 15.30
C GLY A 57 -18.39 12.53 15.42
N GLY A 58 -18.28 11.87 16.56
CA GLY A 58 -18.90 10.59 16.83
C GLY A 58 -17.88 9.45 16.98
N GLN A 59 -18.35 8.20 16.91
CA GLN A 59 -17.49 7.04 17.05
C GLN A 59 -16.86 6.66 15.70
N ALA A 60 -15.55 6.41 15.71
CA ALA A 60 -14.86 5.86 14.58
C ALA A 60 -15.26 4.39 14.36
N ARG A 61 -15.37 3.96 13.11
CA ARG A 61 -15.70 2.61 12.72
C ARG A 61 -14.52 1.95 12.02
N GLN A 62 -14.10 0.79 12.51
CA GLN A 62 -13.10 -0.02 11.82
C GLN A 62 -13.74 -0.68 10.59
N LEU A 63 -13.17 -0.43 9.40
CA LEU A 63 -13.65 -0.99 8.14
C LEU A 63 -13.03 -2.34 7.82
N THR A 64 -11.75 -2.54 8.14
CA THR A 64 -11.03 -3.77 7.78
C THR A 64 -10.54 -4.50 9.00
N GLN A 65 -10.65 -5.85 8.99
CA GLN A 65 -10.28 -6.70 10.12
C GLN A 65 -9.25 -7.78 9.76
N CYS A 66 -9.01 -8.02 8.48
CA CYS A 66 -8.30 -9.20 7.99
C CYS A 66 -6.88 -8.93 7.49
N GLY A 67 -6.43 -7.68 7.45
CA GLY A 67 -5.10 -7.32 6.94
C GLY A 67 -4.07 -7.17 8.04
N ASP A 68 -2.87 -7.70 7.84
CA ASP A 68 -1.76 -7.47 8.77
C ASP A 68 -1.25 -6.02 8.69
N LYS A 69 -1.31 -5.42 7.50
CA LYS A 69 -0.75 -4.08 7.21
C LYS A 69 -1.58 -3.35 6.15
N ASP A 70 -2.87 -3.18 6.43
CA ASP A 70 -3.71 -2.32 5.57
C ASP A 70 -3.25 -0.86 5.69
N GLY A 71 -3.05 -0.18 4.58
CA GLY A 71 -2.50 1.18 4.59
C GLY A 71 -2.90 2.04 3.40
N ARG A 72 -2.56 3.32 3.49
CA ARG A 72 -2.75 4.32 2.43
C ARG A 72 -4.17 4.40 1.87
N PRO A 73 -5.22 4.48 2.71
CA PRO A 73 -6.58 4.54 2.21
C PRO A 73 -6.84 5.86 1.49
N GLN A 74 -7.58 5.80 0.39
CA GLN A 74 -8.03 6.98 -0.37
C GLN A 74 -9.46 6.76 -0.85
N PHE A 75 -10.31 7.76 -0.64
CA PHE A 75 -11.62 7.79 -1.27
C PHE A 75 -11.48 7.94 -2.78
N SER A 76 -12.33 7.24 -3.53
CA SER A 76 -12.54 7.54 -4.95
C SER A 76 -13.18 8.91 -5.12
N PRO A 77 -12.97 9.61 -6.27
CA PRO A 77 -13.54 10.93 -6.51
C PRO A 77 -15.06 11.00 -6.46
N ASN A 78 -15.73 9.89 -6.75
CA ASN A 78 -17.19 9.76 -6.67
C ASN A 78 -17.71 9.29 -5.30
N GLY A 79 -16.80 8.92 -4.38
CA GLY A 79 -17.15 8.44 -3.03
C GLY A 79 -17.61 7.00 -2.93
N ASP A 80 -17.75 6.27 -4.03
CA ASP A 80 -18.29 4.90 -4.05
C ASP A 80 -17.33 3.88 -3.43
N TRP A 81 -16.03 4.17 -3.48
CA TRP A 81 -14.98 3.26 -3.05
C TRP A 81 -13.94 3.92 -2.15
N ILE A 82 -13.38 3.13 -1.27
CA ILE A 82 -12.11 3.40 -0.58
C ILE A 82 -11.10 2.42 -1.13
N ALA A 83 -10.06 2.92 -1.82
CA ALA A 83 -8.92 2.12 -2.23
C ALA A 83 -7.86 2.13 -1.12
N PHE A 84 -7.17 1.02 -0.92
CA PHE A 84 -6.09 0.90 0.05
C PHE A 84 -5.09 -0.18 -0.38
N VAL A 85 -3.89 -0.13 0.16
CA VAL A 85 -2.85 -1.13 -0.09
C VAL A 85 -2.85 -2.18 1.01
N ALA A 86 -2.84 -3.45 0.62
CA ALA A 86 -2.81 -4.57 1.56
C ALA A 86 -2.14 -5.81 0.96
N LYS A 87 -1.77 -6.75 1.84
CA LYS A 87 -1.46 -8.15 1.47
C LYS A 87 -2.52 -9.04 2.09
N ARG A 88 -3.33 -9.68 1.27
CA ARG A 88 -4.44 -10.51 1.73
C ARG A 88 -4.42 -11.88 1.07
N GLU A 89 -5.25 -12.76 1.56
CA GLU A 89 -5.52 -14.03 0.92
C GLU A 89 -6.73 -13.90 0.00
N GLN A 90 -6.57 -14.35 -1.24
CA GLN A 90 -7.63 -14.42 -2.25
C GLN A 90 -7.69 -15.84 -2.78
N ASN A 91 -8.85 -16.48 -2.68
CA ASN A 91 -9.08 -17.84 -3.17
C ASN A 91 -8.02 -18.87 -2.68
N GLY A 92 -7.66 -18.79 -1.38
CA GLY A 92 -6.67 -19.69 -0.78
C GLY A 92 -5.21 -19.36 -1.14
N LYS A 93 -4.96 -18.26 -1.86
CA LYS A 93 -3.60 -17.82 -2.21
C LYS A 93 -3.28 -16.47 -1.58
N LYS A 94 -2.24 -16.42 -0.75
CA LYS A 94 -1.75 -15.19 -0.12
C LYS A 94 -1.00 -14.33 -1.12
N ASP A 95 -1.26 -13.02 -1.13
CA ASP A 95 -0.52 -12.05 -1.92
C ASP A 95 0.96 -12.05 -1.54
N GLN A 96 1.82 -12.19 -2.54
CA GLN A 96 3.28 -12.14 -2.34
C GLN A 96 3.79 -10.71 -2.17
N ALA A 97 3.11 -9.74 -2.79
CA ALA A 97 3.44 -8.32 -2.76
C ALA A 97 2.17 -7.49 -2.44
N PRO A 98 2.32 -6.24 -1.96
CA PRO A 98 1.19 -5.36 -1.69
C PRO A 98 0.33 -5.13 -2.94
N GLN A 99 -1.00 -5.19 -2.80
CA GLN A 99 -1.98 -5.02 -3.88
C GLN A 99 -2.95 -3.90 -3.53
N ILE A 100 -3.63 -3.33 -4.53
CA ILE A 100 -4.72 -2.39 -4.33
C ILE A 100 -6.01 -3.16 -4.08
N TYR A 101 -6.65 -2.85 -2.98
CA TYR A 101 -7.96 -3.35 -2.59
C TYR A 101 -8.99 -2.23 -2.56
N LEU A 102 -10.23 -2.57 -2.86
CA LEU A 102 -11.38 -1.67 -2.86
C LEU A 102 -12.42 -2.17 -1.85
N ILE A 103 -12.93 -1.26 -1.03
CA ILE A 103 -14.03 -1.52 -0.09
C ILE A 103 -15.04 -0.38 -0.17
N PRO A 104 -16.36 -0.64 -0.15
CA PRO A 104 -17.36 0.41 -0.04
C PRO A 104 -17.27 1.14 1.31
N PRO A 105 -17.60 2.44 1.40
CA PRO A 105 -17.56 3.19 2.66
C PRO A 105 -18.52 2.66 3.72
N ASP A 106 -19.64 2.07 3.34
CA ASP A 106 -20.61 1.43 4.24
C ASP A 106 -20.13 0.07 4.77
N GLY A 107 -19.05 -0.48 4.21
CA GLY A 107 -18.42 -1.73 4.64
C GLY A 107 -18.69 -2.87 3.66
N GLY A 108 -18.41 -4.08 4.13
CA GLY A 108 -18.50 -5.30 3.32
C GLY A 108 -17.13 -5.95 3.12
N GLU A 109 -17.04 -6.85 2.15
CA GLU A 109 -15.79 -7.54 1.84
C GLU A 109 -14.95 -6.73 0.84
N ALA A 110 -13.67 -6.56 1.17
CA ALA A 110 -12.74 -5.88 0.28
C ALA A 110 -12.35 -6.79 -0.89
N ARG A 111 -12.43 -6.28 -2.11
CA ARG A 111 -11.99 -6.98 -3.32
C ARG A 111 -10.66 -6.43 -3.83
N ARG A 112 -9.81 -7.28 -4.39
CA ARG A 112 -8.60 -6.84 -5.09
C ARG A 112 -9.00 -6.14 -6.40
N ALA A 113 -8.43 -4.96 -6.66
CA ALA A 113 -8.72 -4.17 -7.86
C ALA A 113 -8.14 -4.79 -9.14
N GLY A 114 -6.94 -5.34 -9.03
CA GLY A 114 -6.24 -6.01 -10.13
C GLY A 114 -5.02 -6.76 -9.61
N GLU A 115 -4.30 -7.48 -10.47
CA GLU A 115 -3.09 -8.20 -10.09
C GLU A 115 -1.84 -7.47 -10.57
N VAL A 116 -0.98 -7.08 -9.60
CA VAL A 116 0.33 -6.48 -9.84
C VAL A 116 1.39 -7.40 -9.22
N PRO A 117 2.03 -8.28 -9.98
CA PRO A 117 2.96 -9.28 -9.43
C PRO A 117 4.08 -8.68 -8.61
N THR A 118 4.63 -7.57 -9.05
CA THR A 118 5.73 -6.84 -8.41
C THR A 118 5.28 -5.98 -7.23
N GLY A 119 3.96 -5.86 -7.04
CA GLY A 119 3.37 -5.08 -5.96
C GLY A 119 3.18 -3.61 -6.28
N VAL A 120 2.44 -2.92 -5.41
CA VAL A 120 2.14 -1.49 -5.52
C VAL A 120 2.88 -0.76 -4.41
N ASP A 121 3.64 0.26 -4.78
CA ASP A 121 4.36 1.12 -3.83
C ASP A 121 3.52 2.30 -3.37
N ASP A 122 2.96 3.08 -4.31
CA ASP A 122 2.04 4.19 -4.04
C ASP A 122 1.01 4.30 -5.16
N PHE A 123 -0.13 4.96 -4.88
CA PHE A 123 -1.19 5.12 -5.87
C PHE A 123 -1.98 6.41 -5.70
N LYS A 124 -2.67 6.82 -6.78
CA LYS A 124 -3.62 7.92 -6.81
C LYS A 124 -4.78 7.61 -7.74
N TRP A 125 -5.97 8.01 -7.34
CA TRP A 125 -7.14 7.97 -8.21
C TRP A 125 -7.05 8.98 -9.34
N PHE A 126 -7.52 8.58 -10.51
CA PHE A 126 -7.89 9.53 -11.57
C PHE A 126 -9.21 10.21 -11.21
N PRO A 127 -9.44 11.44 -11.71
CA PRO A 127 -10.70 12.17 -11.45
C PRO A 127 -11.97 11.46 -11.92
N ASP A 128 -11.84 10.52 -12.85
CA ASP A 128 -12.95 9.73 -13.39
C ASP A 128 -13.49 8.65 -12.43
N GLY A 129 -12.78 8.37 -11.33
CA GLY A 129 -13.15 7.33 -10.37
C GLY A 129 -13.11 5.90 -10.89
N LYS A 130 -12.56 5.68 -12.09
CA LYS A 130 -12.46 4.37 -12.75
C LYS A 130 -11.01 3.90 -12.91
N HIS A 131 -10.07 4.82 -12.91
CA HIS A 131 -8.67 4.51 -13.07
C HIS A 131 -7.86 4.90 -11.83
N ILE A 132 -6.80 4.14 -11.59
CA ILE A 132 -5.81 4.40 -10.54
C ILE A 132 -4.44 4.43 -11.21
N ALA A 133 -3.72 5.56 -11.05
CA ALA A 133 -2.29 5.61 -11.31
C ALA A 133 -1.53 5.02 -10.12
N PHE A 134 -0.52 4.22 -10.36
CA PHE A 134 0.29 3.64 -9.30
C PHE A 134 1.75 3.43 -9.72
N VAL A 135 2.61 3.34 -8.73
CA VAL A 135 4.04 3.05 -8.90
C VAL A 135 4.29 1.59 -8.57
N THR A 136 5.04 0.92 -9.43
CA THR A 136 5.54 -0.45 -9.20
C THR A 136 6.97 -0.58 -9.70
N TRP A 137 7.73 -1.52 -9.11
CA TRP A 137 9.11 -1.79 -9.49
C TRP A 137 9.18 -2.93 -10.49
N VAL A 138 9.64 -2.65 -11.71
CA VAL A 138 9.65 -3.57 -12.84
C VAL A 138 11.07 -3.83 -13.35
N TRP A 139 11.26 -4.92 -14.05
CA TRP A 139 12.42 -5.13 -14.91
C TRP A 139 12.15 -4.49 -16.27
N PRO A 140 12.80 -3.36 -16.63
CA PRO A 140 12.41 -2.55 -17.79
C PRO A 140 12.56 -3.28 -19.13
N GLN A 141 13.45 -4.28 -19.19
CA GLN A 141 13.65 -5.12 -20.39
C GLN A 141 12.50 -6.12 -20.64
N LEU A 142 11.60 -6.32 -19.66
CA LEU A 142 10.49 -7.28 -19.76
C LEU A 142 9.19 -6.56 -20.06
N LYS A 143 8.41 -7.07 -21.01
CA LYS A 143 7.12 -6.51 -21.41
C LYS A 143 5.96 -7.28 -20.83
N GLY A 144 5.00 -6.53 -20.31
CA GLY A 144 3.73 -7.03 -19.80
C GLY A 144 3.80 -7.71 -18.44
N VAL A 145 2.67 -7.74 -17.75
CA VAL A 145 2.48 -8.26 -16.39
C VAL A 145 2.94 -9.71 -16.25
N LYS A 146 2.70 -10.55 -17.25
CA LYS A 146 3.06 -11.97 -17.22
C LYS A 146 4.57 -12.20 -17.17
N ALA A 147 5.35 -11.49 -17.98
CA ALA A 147 6.80 -11.60 -17.98
C ALA A 147 7.41 -11.13 -16.64
N GLN A 148 6.87 -10.05 -16.07
CA GLN A 148 7.23 -9.57 -14.73
C GLN A 148 6.95 -10.63 -13.65
N ALA A 149 5.79 -11.30 -13.71
CA ALA A 149 5.42 -12.36 -12.78
C ALA A 149 6.36 -13.57 -12.86
N GLU A 150 6.69 -14.02 -14.07
CA GLU A 150 7.61 -15.15 -14.29
C GLU A 150 9.01 -14.82 -13.78
N LYS A 151 9.51 -13.62 -14.05
CA LYS A 151 10.81 -13.17 -13.55
C LYS A 151 10.83 -13.09 -12.03
N LEU A 152 9.79 -12.51 -11.41
CA LEU A 152 9.68 -12.44 -9.96
C LEU A 152 9.71 -13.84 -9.34
N LYS A 153 8.95 -14.78 -9.90
CA LYS A 153 8.93 -16.17 -9.43
C LYS A 153 10.31 -16.83 -9.55
N ALA A 154 11.02 -16.60 -10.64
CA ALA A 154 12.36 -17.14 -10.85
C ALA A 154 13.35 -16.57 -9.83
N VAL A 155 13.35 -15.26 -9.60
CA VAL A 155 14.23 -14.59 -8.62
C VAL A 155 13.92 -15.05 -7.20
N THR A 156 12.64 -15.19 -6.84
CA THR A 156 12.24 -15.63 -5.50
C THR A 156 12.56 -17.09 -5.23
N ALA A 157 12.66 -17.92 -6.26
CA ALA A 157 13.03 -19.34 -6.13
C ALA A 157 14.53 -19.55 -5.86
N VAL A 158 15.38 -18.58 -6.17
CA VAL A 158 16.81 -18.63 -5.93
C VAL A 158 17.09 -18.42 -4.44
N LYS A 159 17.88 -19.31 -3.86
CA LYS A 159 18.28 -19.23 -2.44
C LYS A 159 19.54 -18.39 -2.21
N ASP A 160 20.21 -17.98 -3.26
CA ASP A 160 21.37 -17.10 -3.19
C ASP A 160 20.98 -15.72 -2.68
N THR A 161 21.73 -15.25 -1.71
CA THR A 161 21.58 -13.90 -1.13
C THR A 161 22.60 -12.90 -1.69
N ALA A 162 23.57 -13.40 -2.49
CA ALA A 162 24.56 -12.54 -3.13
C ALA A 162 23.98 -11.89 -4.40
N PHE A 163 24.15 -10.59 -4.52
CA PHE A 163 23.77 -9.82 -5.70
C PHE A 163 24.99 -9.03 -6.21
N ALA A 164 25.34 -9.26 -7.48
CA ALA A 164 26.37 -8.49 -8.17
C ALA A 164 25.69 -7.43 -9.04
N THR A 165 26.14 -6.19 -8.95
CA THR A 165 25.64 -5.08 -9.76
C THR A 165 26.83 -4.23 -10.24
N GLU A 166 26.69 -3.70 -11.45
CA GLU A 166 27.60 -2.69 -12.00
C GLU A 166 27.16 -1.28 -11.63
N ASP A 167 25.91 -1.13 -11.16
CA ASP A 167 25.33 0.14 -10.71
C ASP A 167 25.44 0.26 -9.19
N ALA A 168 26.25 1.18 -8.72
CA ALA A 168 26.39 1.46 -7.30
C ALA A 168 25.30 2.41 -6.80
N ILE A 169 24.42 1.91 -5.94
CA ILE A 169 23.40 2.70 -5.24
C ILE A 169 23.90 2.92 -3.81
N TYR A 170 24.70 3.97 -3.61
CA TYR A 170 25.41 4.21 -2.32
C TYR A 170 24.51 4.63 -1.16
N ARG A 171 23.26 5.04 -1.38
CA ARG A 171 22.44 5.68 -0.35
C ARG A 171 21.49 4.75 0.41
N HIS A 172 21.34 3.50 0.00
CA HIS A 172 20.37 2.57 0.59
C HIS A 172 21.01 1.23 0.93
N TRP A 173 22.19 1.28 1.47
CA TRP A 173 23.03 0.11 1.77
C TRP A 173 22.43 -0.86 2.81
N ASP A 174 21.41 -0.45 3.53
CA ASP A 174 20.67 -1.26 4.53
C ASP A 174 19.28 -1.70 4.05
N HIS A 175 18.80 -1.20 2.91
CA HIS A 175 17.48 -1.52 2.38
C HIS A 175 17.53 -1.98 0.94
N ASN A 176 16.90 -3.08 0.71
CA ASN A 176 16.55 -3.70 -0.57
C ASN A 176 17.15 -3.07 -1.81
N LEU A 177 18.28 -3.59 -2.23
CA LEU A 177 18.76 -3.32 -3.59
C LEU A 177 17.62 -3.59 -4.58
N PRO A 178 17.34 -2.69 -5.52
CA PRO A 178 16.22 -2.83 -6.46
C PRO A 178 16.36 -4.03 -7.40
N MET A 179 17.50 -4.74 -7.36
CA MET A 179 17.75 -5.96 -8.14
C MET A 179 17.50 -5.77 -9.63
N ASN A 180 18.05 -4.69 -10.22
CA ASN A 180 17.84 -4.26 -11.61
C ASN A 180 16.38 -3.94 -11.94
N ARG A 181 15.58 -3.60 -10.95
CA ARG A 181 14.24 -3.05 -11.13
C ARG A 181 14.28 -1.53 -11.07
N VAL A 182 13.39 -0.92 -11.83
CA VAL A 182 13.18 0.54 -11.84
C VAL A 182 11.71 0.86 -11.54
N PRO A 183 11.40 2.02 -10.94
CA PRO A 183 10.04 2.41 -10.67
C PRO A 183 9.36 2.92 -11.94
N HIS A 184 8.29 2.26 -12.38
CA HIS A 184 7.43 2.68 -13.47
C HIS A 184 6.10 3.21 -12.98
N LEU A 185 5.51 4.14 -13.76
CA LEU A 185 4.15 4.60 -13.60
C LEU A 185 3.21 3.71 -14.41
N CYS A 186 2.26 3.10 -13.72
CA CYS A 186 1.25 2.27 -14.34
C CYS A 186 -0.15 2.83 -14.08
N VAL A 187 -1.10 2.44 -14.92
CA VAL A 187 -2.53 2.74 -14.77
C VAL A 187 -3.30 1.42 -14.68
N MET A 188 -4.21 1.35 -13.72
CA MET A 188 -5.14 0.23 -13.54
C MET A 188 -6.57 0.71 -13.77
N ASP A 189 -7.32 -0.02 -14.60
CA ASP A 189 -8.77 0.09 -14.65
C ASP A 189 -9.36 -0.75 -13.51
N VAL A 190 -10.08 -0.13 -12.59
CA VAL A 190 -10.63 -0.82 -11.41
C VAL A 190 -11.87 -1.65 -11.72
N THR A 191 -12.42 -1.52 -12.94
CA THR A 191 -13.60 -2.26 -13.39
C THR A 191 -13.25 -3.68 -13.80
N ASP A 192 -12.16 -3.85 -14.55
CA ASP A 192 -11.71 -5.16 -15.08
C ASP A 192 -10.34 -5.60 -14.56
N GLY A 193 -9.65 -4.74 -13.79
CA GLY A 193 -8.33 -5.02 -13.22
C GLY A 193 -7.18 -4.96 -14.22
N ARG A 194 -7.41 -4.45 -15.44
CA ARG A 194 -6.38 -4.35 -16.47
C ARG A 194 -5.34 -3.31 -16.08
N VAL A 195 -4.07 -3.69 -16.24
CA VAL A 195 -2.92 -2.85 -15.94
C VAL A 195 -2.19 -2.48 -17.23
N GLN A 196 -1.87 -1.20 -17.37
CA GLN A 196 -1.04 -0.65 -18.43
C GLN A 196 0.18 0.04 -17.83
N ASP A 197 1.38 -0.37 -18.22
CA ASP A 197 2.62 0.31 -17.91
C ASP A 197 2.83 1.43 -18.93
N LEU A 198 2.89 2.67 -18.45
CA LEU A 198 3.04 3.86 -19.31
C LEU A 198 4.47 4.08 -19.79
N LEU A 199 5.45 3.43 -19.17
CA LEU A 199 6.87 3.57 -19.48
C LEU A 199 7.44 2.31 -20.17
N GLU A 200 6.59 1.29 -20.44
CA GLU A 200 7.03 0.05 -21.07
C GLU A 200 7.69 0.31 -22.43
N GLY A 201 8.88 -0.24 -22.61
CA GLY A 201 9.66 -0.11 -23.84
C GLY A 201 10.31 1.26 -24.04
N THR A 202 10.37 2.08 -23.01
CA THR A 202 11.11 3.34 -22.99
C THR A 202 12.33 3.24 -22.07
N ASP A 203 13.27 4.19 -22.18
CA ASP A 203 14.41 4.35 -21.26
C ASP A 203 14.06 5.28 -20.08
N TYR A 204 12.78 5.66 -19.93
CA TYR A 204 12.35 6.51 -18.84
C TYR A 204 12.13 5.70 -17.56
N GLU A 205 12.57 6.28 -16.44
CA GLU A 205 12.24 5.79 -15.10
C GLU A 205 11.77 6.95 -14.23
N LEU A 206 10.93 6.67 -13.24
CA LEU A 206 10.57 7.67 -12.25
C LEU A 206 11.78 7.95 -11.35
N GLN A 207 11.94 9.22 -10.97
CA GLN A 207 12.95 9.58 -9.99
C GLN A 207 12.72 8.81 -8.71
N ARG A 208 13.74 8.12 -8.23
CA ARG A 208 13.71 7.42 -6.94
C ARG A 208 13.56 8.46 -5.84
N ARG A 209 12.52 8.36 -5.02
CA ARG A 209 12.39 9.22 -3.85
C ARG A 209 13.55 8.94 -2.91
N GLU A 210 14.35 9.95 -2.65
CA GLU A 210 15.24 9.95 -1.50
C GLU A 210 14.37 10.15 -0.25
N THR A 211 14.06 9.09 0.45
CA THR A 211 13.49 9.21 1.81
C THR A 211 14.62 9.60 2.72
N GLY A 212 14.70 10.92 3.01
CA GLY A 212 15.58 11.44 4.04
C GLY A 212 15.15 11.01 5.44
#